data_d95b460b91211efe52b7f535530bcbd5
#
_entry.id   d95b460b91211efe52b7f535530bcbd5
#
_cell.length_a   1.000
_cell.length_b   1.000
_cell.length_c   1.000
_cell.angle_alpha   90.00
_cell.angle_beta   90.00
_cell.angle_gamma   90.00
#
_symmetry.space_group_name_H-M   'P 1'
#
loop_
_entity.id
_entity.type
_entity.pdbx_description
1 polymer ?
#
loop_
_entity_poly.entity_id
_entity_poly.type
_entity_poly.pdbx_seq_one_letter_code
_entity_poly.pdbx_strand_id
1 'polypeptide(L)'
;GPIYLHLTIPVLILLLGFSVHRPTSSWLALLAASLWAGTSRVNWYVMPGMIAAVLYLLEIPFNGKNIFNYLLKPALWFVIGTITAFASMQIYIALSGIPNPEDFFTSLSSPLLWYRLLPNESYAFGILPAALFVPLPMWIVLYQQFRSRRADWHPVRIFFILAALLALFLGGLIVSLKIGGGADLHN
;
A
#
# COMPACT_ATOMS: atom_id res chain seq x y z
N GLY A 1 8.03 -12.96 14.44
CA GLY A 1 8.28 -13.65 13.19
C GLY A 1 8.40 -12.69 12.02
N PRO A 2 8.89 -13.09 10.84
CA PRO A 2 9.22 -12.19 9.72
C PRO A 2 7.97 -11.67 9.00
N ILE A 3 7.20 -10.86 9.66
CA ILE A 3 5.94 -10.27 9.15
C ILE A 3 6.21 -9.47 7.88
N TYR A 4 7.34 -8.79 7.82
CA TYR A 4 7.74 -7.95 6.69
C TYR A 4 8.10 -8.73 5.42
N LEU A 5 8.55 -9.99 5.55
CA LEU A 5 8.89 -10.81 4.40
C LEU A 5 7.66 -11.06 3.51
N HIS A 6 6.50 -11.30 4.13
CA HIS A 6 5.26 -11.52 3.39
C HIS A 6 4.79 -10.32 2.58
N LEU A 7 5.15 -9.10 3.02
CA LEU A 7 4.87 -7.86 2.30
C LEU A 7 5.81 -7.62 1.13
N THR A 8 7.07 -7.96 1.31
CA THR A 8 8.08 -7.75 0.28
C THR A 8 7.75 -8.54 -0.99
N ILE A 9 7.14 -9.73 -0.82
CA ILE A 9 6.78 -10.59 -1.97
C ILE A 9 5.81 -9.92 -2.95
N PRO A 10 4.62 -9.42 -2.56
CA PRO A 10 3.71 -8.78 -3.50
C PRO A 10 4.28 -7.48 -4.08
N VAL A 11 5.09 -6.73 -3.31
CA VAL A 11 5.79 -5.55 -3.83
C VAL A 11 6.76 -5.94 -4.94
N LEU A 12 7.58 -6.98 -4.72
CA LEU A 12 8.53 -7.47 -5.72
C LEU A 12 7.82 -8.01 -6.96
N ILE A 13 6.73 -8.77 -6.80
CA ILE A 13 5.93 -9.27 -7.92
C ILE A 13 5.45 -8.11 -8.79
N LEU A 14 4.96 -7.03 -8.18
CA LEU A 14 4.50 -5.85 -8.92
C LEU A 14 5.65 -5.07 -9.55
N LEU A 15 6.74 -4.81 -8.82
CA LEU A 15 7.86 -4.05 -9.35
C LEU A 15 8.55 -4.75 -10.54
N LEU A 16 8.60 -6.08 -10.52
CA LEU A 16 9.26 -6.86 -11.57
C LEU A 16 8.31 -7.25 -12.71
N GLY A 17 7.03 -7.46 -12.42
CA GLY A 17 6.06 -7.97 -13.39
C GLY A 17 5.16 -6.91 -14.02
N PHE A 18 5.02 -5.72 -13.41
CA PHE A 18 4.16 -4.66 -13.92
C PHE A 18 4.89 -3.81 -14.95
N SER A 19 4.27 -3.65 -16.11
CA SER A 19 4.65 -2.67 -17.13
C SER A 19 3.46 -2.35 -18.01
N VAL A 20 3.18 -1.08 -18.23
CA VAL A 20 2.05 -0.63 -19.07
C VAL A 20 2.15 -1.13 -20.51
N HIS A 21 3.37 -1.37 -20.99
CA HIS A 21 3.64 -1.90 -22.33
C HIS A 21 3.37 -3.41 -22.47
N ARG A 22 3.19 -4.13 -21.36
CA ARG A 22 2.94 -5.58 -21.32
C ARG A 22 1.68 -5.88 -20.50
N PRO A 23 0.48 -5.62 -21.02
CA PRO A 23 -0.77 -5.68 -20.25
C PRO A 23 -1.02 -7.06 -19.63
N THR A 24 -0.73 -8.14 -20.33
CA THR A 24 -0.91 -9.51 -19.81
C THR A 24 -0.01 -9.76 -18.60
N SER A 25 1.28 -9.41 -18.68
CA SER A 25 2.21 -9.54 -17.54
C SER A 25 1.75 -8.72 -16.36
N SER A 26 1.29 -7.49 -16.59
CA SER A 26 0.80 -6.60 -15.55
C SER A 26 -0.43 -7.15 -14.83
N TRP A 27 -1.40 -7.71 -15.58
CA TRP A 27 -2.56 -8.36 -14.98
C TRP A 27 -2.18 -9.59 -14.16
N LEU A 28 -1.29 -10.44 -14.68
CA LEU A 28 -0.80 -11.60 -13.94
C LEU A 28 -0.06 -11.19 -12.66
N ALA A 29 0.80 -10.18 -12.75
CA ALA A 29 1.52 -9.64 -11.59
C ALA A 29 0.55 -9.07 -10.54
N LEU A 30 -0.47 -8.29 -10.96
CA LEU A 30 -1.47 -7.76 -10.06
C LEU A 30 -2.26 -8.88 -9.39
N LEU A 31 -2.77 -9.84 -10.15
CA LEU A 31 -3.54 -10.96 -9.60
C LEU A 31 -2.71 -11.78 -8.62
N ALA A 32 -1.47 -12.14 -8.98
CA ALA A 32 -0.58 -12.91 -8.11
C ALA A 32 -0.26 -12.15 -6.81
N ALA A 33 0.07 -10.86 -6.91
CA ALA A 33 0.33 -10.01 -5.74
C ALA A 33 -0.91 -9.85 -4.85
N SER A 34 -2.09 -9.71 -5.46
CA SER A 34 -3.36 -9.56 -4.74
C SER A 34 -3.78 -10.85 -4.04
N LEU A 35 -3.64 -12.00 -4.69
CA LEU A 35 -3.89 -13.31 -4.07
C LEU A 35 -2.97 -13.52 -2.86
N TRP A 36 -1.69 -13.22 -3.01
CA TRP A 36 -0.73 -13.33 -1.90
C TRP A 36 -1.07 -12.38 -0.75
N ALA A 37 -1.37 -11.13 -1.04
CA ALA A 37 -1.72 -10.14 -0.03
C ALA A 37 -2.97 -10.54 0.75
N GLY A 38 -4.02 -11.01 0.07
CA GLY A 38 -5.26 -11.45 0.69
C GLY A 38 -5.10 -12.66 1.61
N THR A 39 -4.26 -13.64 1.25
CA THR A 39 -3.98 -14.81 2.08
C THR A 39 -3.01 -14.52 3.22
N SER A 40 -2.23 -13.44 3.12
CA SER A 40 -1.20 -13.12 4.11
C SER A 40 -1.70 -12.32 5.29
N ARG A 41 -2.49 -11.25 5.05
CA ARG A 41 -3.05 -10.41 6.11
C ARG A 41 -4.23 -9.57 5.66
N VAL A 42 -5.23 -9.48 6.53
CA VAL A 42 -6.48 -8.73 6.33
C VAL A 42 -6.26 -7.25 5.95
N ASN A 43 -5.26 -6.62 6.52
CA ASN A 43 -5.08 -5.17 6.38
C ASN A 43 -4.37 -4.73 5.07
N TRP A 44 -4.01 -5.68 4.19
CA TRP A 44 -3.14 -5.41 3.05
C TRP A 44 -3.82 -5.58 1.70
N TYR A 45 -5.11 -5.87 1.71
CA TYR A 45 -5.89 -6.12 0.50
C TYR A 45 -5.93 -4.92 -0.48
N VAL A 46 -5.80 -3.69 0.02
CA VAL A 46 -5.78 -2.48 -0.84
C VAL A 46 -4.41 -2.22 -1.49
N MET A 47 -3.32 -2.72 -0.88
CA MET A 47 -1.95 -2.33 -1.24
C MET A 47 -1.57 -2.74 -2.67
N PRO A 48 -1.81 -3.96 -3.17
CA PRO A 48 -1.40 -4.33 -4.52
C PRO A 48 -2.05 -3.47 -5.61
N GLY A 49 -3.35 -3.21 -5.47
CA GLY A 49 -4.08 -2.35 -6.40
C GLY A 49 -3.57 -0.90 -6.39
N MET A 50 -3.25 -0.36 -5.21
CA MET A 50 -2.70 1.00 -5.09
C MET A 50 -1.30 1.10 -5.70
N ILE A 51 -0.42 0.13 -5.45
CA ILE A 51 0.92 0.11 -6.05
C ILE A 51 0.81 0.02 -7.58
N ALA A 52 -0.03 -0.87 -8.11
CA ALA A 52 -0.23 -0.98 -9.56
C ALA A 52 -0.75 0.35 -10.16
N ALA A 53 -1.69 1.03 -9.49
CA ALA A 53 -2.17 2.33 -9.90
C ALA A 53 -1.05 3.40 -9.91
N VAL A 54 -0.21 3.43 -8.88
CA VAL A 54 0.94 4.34 -8.80
C VAL A 54 1.95 4.04 -9.91
N LEU A 55 2.28 2.76 -10.14
CA LEU A 55 3.19 2.36 -11.22
C LEU A 55 2.66 2.80 -12.59
N TYR A 56 1.35 2.63 -12.83
CA TYR A 56 0.71 3.15 -14.04
C TYR A 56 0.88 4.67 -14.19
N LEU A 57 0.61 5.42 -13.12
CA LEU A 57 0.76 6.87 -13.11
C LEU A 57 2.22 7.32 -13.28
N LEU A 58 3.18 6.50 -12.86
CA LEU A 58 4.61 6.76 -13.05
C LEU A 58 5.07 6.47 -14.47
N GLU A 59 4.52 5.45 -15.15
CA GLU A 59 4.89 5.11 -16.52
C GLU A 59 4.20 6.01 -17.57
N ILE A 60 2.93 6.36 -17.38
CA ILE A 60 2.13 7.09 -18.37
C ILE A 60 2.00 8.57 -18.01
N PRO A 61 2.52 9.49 -18.83
CA PRO A 61 2.34 10.91 -18.61
C PRO A 61 0.90 11.35 -18.91
N PHE A 62 0.44 12.38 -18.21
CA PHE A 62 -0.85 13.01 -18.49
C PHE A 62 -0.73 14.02 -19.62
N ASN A 63 -1.44 13.80 -20.71
CA ASN A 63 -1.38 14.65 -21.91
C ASN A 63 -2.38 15.83 -21.92
N GLY A 64 -3.02 16.12 -20.78
CA GLY A 64 -3.89 17.29 -20.60
C GLY A 64 -5.28 17.22 -21.25
N LYS A 65 -5.64 16.14 -21.98
CA LYS A 65 -6.89 16.09 -22.75
C LYS A 65 -8.13 15.77 -21.90
N ASN A 66 -8.13 14.68 -21.17
CA ASN A 66 -9.26 14.23 -20.38
C ASN A 66 -8.78 13.50 -19.12
N ILE A 67 -8.98 14.12 -17.97
CA ILE A 67 -8.55 13.58 -16.68
C ILE A 67 -9.30 12.29 -16.31
N PHE A 68 -10.58 12.20 -16.64
CA PHE A 68 -11.40 11.03 -16.32
C PHE A 68 -10.90 9.79 -17.06
N ASN A 69 -10.67 9.91 -18.37
CA ASN A 69 -10.14 8.79 -19.17
C ASN A 69 -8.72 8.40 -18.74
N TYR A 70 -7.92 9.37 -18.30
CA TYR A 70 -6.58 9.10 -17.77
C TYR A 70 -6.63 8.30 -16.46
N LEU A 71 -7.53 8.67 -15.55
CA LEU A 71 -7.67 8.04 -14.24
C LEU A 71 -8.44 6.73 -14.26
N LEU A 72 -9.22 6.46 -15.30
CA LEU A 72 -10.01 5.23 -15.41
C LEU A 72 -9.13 3.98 -15.35
N LYS A 73 -7.99 3.97 -16.04
CA LYS A 73 -7.08 2.82 -16.04
C LYS A 73 -6.44 2.56 -14.67
N PRO A 74 -5.77 3.53 -14.00
CA PRO A 74 -5.26 3.30 -12.67
C PRO A 74 -6.37 2.97 -11.65
N ALA A 75 -7.56 3.53 -11.80
CA ALA A 75 -8.71 3.16 -10.98
C ALA A 75 -9.12 1.69 -11.19
N LEU A 76 -9.12 1.20 -12.43
CA LEU A 76 -9.38 -0.23 -12.72
C LEU A 76 -8.31 -1.14 -12.09
N TRP A 77 -7.03 -0.79 -12.18
CA TRP A 77 -5.95 -1.54 -11.51
C TRP A 77 -6.17 -1.59 -10.00
N PHE A 78 -6.52 -0.44 -9.40
CA PHE A 78 -6.83 -0.36 -7.98
C PHE A 78 -8.02 -1.23 -7.58
N VAL A 79 -9.16 -1.08 -8.26
CA VAL A 79 -10.41 -1.79 -7.93
C VAL A 79 -10.26 -3.29 -8.10
N ILE A 80 -9.71 -3.75 -9.24
CA ILE A 80 -9.56 -5.19 -9.51
C ILE A 80 -8.55 -5.81 -8.55
N GLY A 81 -7.42 -5.14 -8.27
CA GLY A 81 -6.46 -5.63 -7.29
C GLY A 81 -7.05 -5.76 -5.89
N THR A 82 -7.80 -4.75 -5.46
CA THR A 82 -8.48 -4.74 -4.15
C THR A 82 -9.54 -5.83 -4.04
N ILE A 83 -10.40 -5.98 -5.07
CA ILE A 83 -11.45 -7.02 -5.09
C ILE A 83 -10.81 -8.41 -5.08
N THR A 84 -9.76 -8.63 -5.87
CA THR A 84 -9.06 -9.93 -5.93
C THR A 84 -8.43 -10.28 -4.58
N ALA A 85 -7.77 -9.32 -3.93
CA ALA A 85 -7.17 -9.55 -2.61
C ALA A 85 -8.25 -9.79 -1.54
N PHE A 86 -9.35 -9.04 -1.57
CA PHE A 86 -10.46 -9.23 -0.65
C PHE A 86 -11.13 -10.60 -0.85
N ALA A 87 -11.39 -11.01 -2.10
CA ALA A 87 -11.94 -12.31 -2.40
C ALA A 87 -11.02 -13.44 -1.94
N SER A 88 -9.71 -13.31 -2.19
CA SER A 88 -8.70 -14.27 -1.71
C SER A 88 -8.71 -14.40 -0.19
N MET A 89 -8.82 -13.29 0.53
CA MET A 89 -8.95 -13.26 1.98
C MET A 89 -10.21 -14.00 2.45
N GLN A 90 -11.37 -13.72 1.84
CA GLN A 90 -12.62 -14.39 2.21
C GLN A 90 -12.57 -15.91 1.97
N ILE A 91 -11.99 -16.33 0.84
CA ILE A 91 -11.76 -17.73 0.54
C ILE A 91 -10.84 -18.38 1.58
N TYR A 92 -9.74 -17.71 1.94
CA TYR A 92 -8.82 -18.19 2.96
C TYR A 92 -9.51 -18.36 4.31
N ILE A 93 -10.31 -17.38 4.75
CA ILE A 93 -11.08 -17.45 6.01
C ILE A 93 -12.05 -18.66 5.98
N ALA A 94 -12.79 -18.81 4.88
CA ALA A 94 -13.74 -19.91 4.72
C ALA A 94 -13.07 -21.30 4.75
N LEU A 95 -11.87 -21.43 4.19
CA LEU A 95 -11.13 -22.70 4.13
C LEU A 95 -10.31 -22.98 5.40
N SER A 96 -9.95 -21.95 6.17
CA SER A 96 -9.08 -22.10 7.36
C SER A 96 -9.79 -22.69 8.58
N GLY A 97 -11.13 -22.79 8.56
CA GLY A 97 -11.91 -23.31 9.68
C GLY A 97 -11.85 -22.44 10.94
N ILE A 98 -11.52 -21.16 10.81
CA ILE A 98 -11.43 -20.21 11.94
C ILE A 98 -12.83 -20.05 12.53
N PRO A 99 -13.03 -20.31 13.85
CA PRO A 99 -14.37 -20.33 14.45
C PRO A 99 -15.03 -18.95 14.53
N ASN A 100 -14.25 -17.86 14.58
CA ASN A 100 -14.74 -16.49 14.69
C ASN A 100 -14.12 -15.58 13.63
N PRO A 101 -14.68 -15.56 12.40
CA PRO A 101 -14.16 -14.68 11.32
C PRO A 101 -14.20 -13.19 11.69
N GLU A 102 -15.09 -12.79 12.60
CA GLU A 102 -15.23 -11.41 13.08
C GLU A 102 -13.98 -10.89 13.80
N ASP A 103 -13.19 -11.78 14.41
CA ASP A 103 -11.94 -11.42 15.09
C ASP A 103 -10.89 -10.82 14.13
N PHE A 104 -10.99 -11.10 12.83
CA PHE A 104 -10.14 -10.48 11.81
C PHE A 104 -10.39 -8.96 11.66
N PHE A 105 -11.59 -8.48 11.98
CA PHE A 105 -11.97 -7.08 11.82
C PHE A 105 -11.86 -6.26 13.10
N THR A 106 -11.75 -6.90 14.27
CA THR A 106 -11.62 -6.23 15.58
C THR A 106 -10.36 -5.37 15.69
N SER A 107 -9.31 -5.69 14.95
CA SER A 107 -8.10 -4.88 14.84
C SER A 107 -8.39 -3.44 14.40
N LEU A 108 -9.53 -3.18 13.73
CA LEU A 108 -9.89 -1.87 13.22
C LEU A 108 -10.55 -0.93 14.26
N SER A 109 -10.92 -1.43 15.46
CA SER A 109 -11.67 -0.67 16.47
C SER A 109 -10.89 -0.32 17.75
N SER A 110 -9.57 -0.58 17.82
CA SER A 110 -8.77 -0.35 19.03
C SER A 110 -8.56 1.13 19.35
N PRO A 111 -8.80 1.57 20.62
CA PRO A 111 -8.58 2.96 21.06
C PRO A 111 -7.10 3.34 21.23
N LEU A 112 -6.16 2.39 21.11
CA LEU A 112 -4.72 2.61 21.32
C LEU A 112 -4.03 3.38 20.19
N LEU A 113 -4.76 3.76 19.13
CA LEU A 113 -4.23 4.43 17.95
C LEU A 113 -3.40 5.68 18.30
N TRP A 114 -3.97 6.56 19.10
CA TRP A 114 -3.38 7.87 19.40
C TRP A 114 -2.20 7.81 20.36
N TYR A 115 -2.24 6.87 21.31
CA TYR A 115 -1.18 6.71 22.31
C TYR A 115 0.19 6.40 21.67
N ARG A 116 0.20 5.62 20.57
CA ARG A 116 1.45 5.17 19.93
C ARG A 116 2.00 6.12 18.88
N LEU A 117 1.15 7.01 18.34
CA LEU A 117 1.54 7.96 17.30
C LEU A 117 2.64 8.91 17.77
N LEU A 118 2.51 9.40 18.99
CA LEU A 118 3.37 10.40 19.59
C LEU A 118 4.35 9.76 20.60
N PRO A 119 5.43 10.46 20.97
CA PRO A 119 6.35 10.00 22.02
C PRO A 119 5.61 9.62 23.30
N ASN A 120 5.91 8.44 23.83
CA ASN A 120 5.32 7.91 25.07
C ASN A 120 6.34 7.05 25.83
N GLU A 121 5.98 6.55 27.00
CA GLU A 121 6.88 5.76 27.84
C GLU A 121 7.37 4.46 27.18
N SER A 122 6.55 3.84 26.31
CA SER A 122 6.93 2.63 25.58
C SER A 122 7.73 2.91 24.32
N TYR A 123 7.56 4.09 23.70
CA TYR A 123 8.18 4.50 22.45
C TYR A 123 8.69 5.93 22.56
N ALA A 124 9.97 6.09 22.90
CA ALA A 124 10.59 7.39 23.17
C ALA A 124 10.43 8.41 22.03
N PHE A 125 10.41 7.94 20.79
CA PHE A 125 10.23 8.80 19.59
C PHE A 125 8.80 8.82 19.06
N GLY A 126 7.94 7.87 19.43
CA GLY A 126 6.66 7.65 18.78
C GLY A 126 6.81 7.08 17.36
N ILE A 127 5.73 6.53 16.81
CA ILE A 127 5.75 5.90 15.47
C ILE A 127 5.77 6.98 14.38
N LEU A 128 5.05 8.08 14.54
CA LEU A 128 4.98 9.13 13.52
C LEU A 128 6.34 9.78 13.22
N PRO A 129 7.12 10.25 14.21
CA PRO A 129 8.47 10.75 13.96
C PRO A 129 9.38 9.69 13.36
N ALA A 130 9.36 8.45 13.86
CA ALA A 130 10.17 7.37 13.31
C ALA A 130 9.83 7.08 11.83
N ALA A 131 8.54 7.02 11.48
CA ALA A 131 8.07 6.83 10.12
C ALA A 131 8.45 7.97 9.16
N LEU A 132 8.70 9.16 9.66
CA LEU A 132 9.18 10.31 8.87
C LEU A 132 10.70 10.29 8.70
N PHE A 133 11.44 9.91 9.75
CA PHE A 133 12.92 9.95 9.75
C PHE A 133 13.55 8.74 9.07
N VAL A 134 13.01 7.53 9.26
CA VAL A 134 13.57 6.30 8.67
C VAL A 134 13.65 6.36 7.13
N PRO A 135 12.62 6.82 6.38
CA PRO A 135 12.70 6.94 4.93
C PRO A 135 13.37 8.24 4.45
N LEU A 136 14.01 9.02 5.31
CA LEU A 136 14.65 10.29 4.94
C LEU A 136 15.62 10.18 3.76
N PRO A 137 16.48 9.16 3.65
CA PRO A 137 17.33 8.97 2.47
C PRO A 137 16.51 8.80 1.19
N MET A 138 15.38 8.07 1.26
CA MET A 138 14.46 7.91 0.14
C MET A 138 13.83 9.25 -0.26
N TRP A 139 13.43 10.09 0.70
CA TRP A 139 12.88 11.42 0.43
C TRP A 139 13.88 12.33 -0.28
N ILE A 140 15.17 12.25 0.09
CA ILE A 140 16.23 13.01 -0.59
C ILE A 140 16.35 12.56 -2.05
N VAL A 141 16.40 11.27 -2.32
CA VAL A 141 16.47 10.72 -3.68
C VAL A 141 15.26 11.12 -4.51
N LEU A 142 14.05 10.99 -3.95
CA LEU A 142 12.81 11.40 -4.62
C LEU A 142 12.81 12.90 -4.93
N TYR A 143 13.24 13.73 -4.00
CA TYR A 143 13.36 15.18 -4.23
C TYR A 143 14.35 15.51 -5.35
N GLN A 144 15.50 14.86 -5.40
CA GLN A 144 16.49 15.06 -6.46
C GLN A 144 15.93 14.64 -7.83
N GLN A 145 15.27 13.48 -7.91
CA GLN A 145 14.62 12.99 -9.12
C GLN A 145 13.50 13.93 -9.59
N PHE A 146 12.70 14.40 -8.66
CA PHE A 146 11.64 15.36 -8.94
C PHE A 146 12.18 16.68 -9.46
N ARG A 147 13.25 17.19 -8.86
CA ARG A 147 13.91 18.43 -9.29
C ARG A 147 14.54 18.30 -10.68
N SER A 148 15.14 17.17 -11.00
CA SER A 148 15.82 16.94 -12.29
C SER A 148 14.85 16.77 -13.46
N ARG A 149 13.60 16.33 -13.21
CA ARG A 149 12.60 16.04 -14.26
C ARG A 149 11.35 16.95 -14.19
N ARG A 150 11.49 18.16 -13.70
CA ARG A 150 10.35 19.09 -13.52
C ARG A 150 9.49 19.31 -14.74
N ALA A 151 10.08 19.31 -15.93
CA ALA A 151 9.37 19.57 -17.20
C ALA A 151 8.37 18.47 -17.58
N ASP A 152 8.56 17.24 -17.09
CA ASP A 152 7.75 16.07 -17.48
C ASP A 152 6.56 15.83 -16.54
N TRP A 153 6.42 16.62 -15.47
CA TRP A 153 5.45 16.36 -14.42
C TRP A 153 4.25 17.30 -14.48
N HIS A 154 3.12 16.79 -14.93
CA HIS A 154 1.87 17.53 -14.88
C HIS A 154 1.32 17.54 -13.43
N PRO A 155 0.81 18.68 -12.90
CA PRO A 155 0.31 18.80 -11.52
C PRO A 155 -0.73 17.74 -11.12
N VAL A 156 -1.63 17.41 -12.03
CA VAL A 156 -2.64 16.35 -11.82
C VAL A 156 -1.99 15.00 -11.51
N ARG A 157 -0.99 14.62 -12.30
CA ARG A 157 -0.25 13.36 -12.10
C ARG A 157 0.45 13.33 -10.74
N ILE A 158 1.13 14.42 -10.38
CA ILE A 158 1.81 14.56 -9.09
C ILE A 158 0.80 14.42 -7.96
N PHE A 159 -0.33 15.13 -8.06
CA PHE A 159 -1.37 15.08 -7.03
C PHE A 159 -1.85 13.65 -6.77
N PHE A 160 -2.18 12.87 -7.81
CA PHE A 160 -2.68 11.50 -7.62
C PHE A 160 -1.61 10.54 -7.13
N ILE A 161 -0.35 10.68 -7.57
CA ILE A 161 0.76 9.89 -7.04
C ILE A 161 0.96 10.19 -5.55
N LEU A 162 1.03 11.45 -5.17
CA LEU A 162 1.21 11.86 -3.78
C LEU A 162 0.02 11.44 -2.92
N ALA A 163 -1.21 11.57 -3.41
CA ALA A 163 -2.41 11.14 -2.70
C ALA A 163 -2.40 9.62 -2.45
N ALA A 164 -2.02 8.82 -3.45
CA ALA A 164 -1.91 7.37 -3.29
C ALA A 164 -0.78 6.97 -2.34
N LEU A 165 0.40 7.61 -2.43
CA LEU A 165 1.51 7.38 -1.50
C LEU A 165 1.13 7.78 -0.07
N LEU A 166 0.47 8.91 0.09
CA LEU A 166 -0.02 9.35 1.40
C LEU A 166 -1.06 8.38 1.96
N ALA A 167 -1.99 7.90 1.14
CA ALA A 167 -2.99 6.91 1.56
C ALA A 167 -2.34 5.59 1.97
N LEU A 168 -1.32 5.11 1.25
CA LEU A 168 -0.54 3.93 1.62
C LEU A 168 0.22 4.15 2.93
N PHE A 169 0.84 5.31 3.10
CA PHE A 169 1.56 5.68 4.31
C PHE A 169 0.62 5.76 5.52
N LEU A 170 -0.49 6.48 5.41
CA LEU A 170 -1.47 6.59 6.49
C LEU A 170 -2.13 5.25 6.80
N GLY A 171 -2.46 4.46 5.77
CA GLY A 171 -2.98 3.11 5.94
C GLY A 171 -1.99 2.21 6.68
N GLY A 172 -0.72 2.21 6.27
CA GLY A 172 0.36 1.49 6.94
C GLY A 172 0.54 1.93 8.39
N LEU A 173 0.49 3.24 8.65
CA LEU A 173 0.57 3.80 9.99
C LEU A 173 -0.59 3.34 10.87
N ILE A 174 -1.83 3.41 10.38
CA ILE A 174 -3.03 2.95 11.10
C ILE A 174 -2.94 1.45 11.43
N VAL A 175 -2.52 0.64 10.45
CA VAL A 175 -2.34 -0.80 10.64
C VAL A 175 -1.26 -1.09 11.68
N SER A 176 -0.10 -0.42 11.58
CA SER A 176 1.00 -0.54 12.54
C SER A 176 0.57 -0.23 13.97
N LEU A 177 -0.21 0.83 14.16
CA LEU A 177 -0.73 1.24 15.46
C LEU A 177 -1.72 0.26 16.07
N LYS A 178 -2.48 -0.47 15.24
CA LYS A 178 -3.52 -1.39 15.71
C LYS A 178 -3.03 -2.79 16.01
N ILE A 179 -2.06 -3.29 15.28
CA ILE A 179 -1.56 -4.66 15.39
C ILE A 179 -0.55 -4.82 16.52
N GLY A 180 0.17 -3.77 16.90
CA GLY A 180 1.11 -3.82 18.00
C GLY A 180 0.37 -3.89 19.34
N GLY A 181 0.01 -5.08 19.81
CA GLY A 181 -0.50 -5.30 21.16
C GLY A 181 0.59 -5.04 22.21
N GLY A 182 0.39 -4.10 23.15
CA GLY A 182 1.28 -3.90 24.28
C GLY A 182 2.71 -3.44 23.91
N ALA A 183 3.72 -4.00 24.53
CA ALA A 183 5.14 -3.63 24.38
C ALA A 183 5.82 -4.22 23.13
N ASP A 184 5.12 -4.97 22.31
CA ASP A 184 5.70 -5.67 21.16
C ASP A 184 5.75 -4.78 19.93
N LEU A 185 6.96 -4.30 19.61
CA LEU A 185 7.33 -3.75 18.30
C LEU A 185 7.35 -4.87 17.23
N HIS A 186 6.22 -5.50 16.97
CA HIS A 186 6.10 -6.52 15.91
C HIS A 186 5.74 -5.91 14.55
N ASN A 187 6.11 -4.63 14.32
CA ASN A 187 5.79 -3.93 13.09
C ASN A 187 7.01 -3.38 12.41
#